data_4221196edeb7ac2d3149db2b4fa47039
#
_entry.id   4221196edeb7ac2d3149db2b4fa47039
#
_cell.length_a   1.000
_cell.length_b   1.000
_cell.length_c   1.000
_cell.angle_alpha   90.00
_cell.angle_beta   90.00
_cell.angle_gamma   90.00
#
_symmetry.space_group_name_H-M   'P 1'
#
loop_
_entity.id
_entity.type
_entity.pdbx_description
1 polymer ?
#
loop_
_entity_poly.entity_id
_entity_poly.type
_entity_poly.pdbx_seq_one_letter_code
_entity_poly.pdbx_strand_id
1 'polypeptide(L)'
;ENIPATDFKVRQNELYFGDNNGHLCKFNTDIDNRTKYCDDGILEVNSDGVKSLTGGVAIPCEWSTPLDDDGRPQYFKTLNKKGSLLTILPYERTSAKVALVKDGDIRSELGIFYADIQTWELIDFERFTFNSNDTAQDDFFRKKIKKYKRLQIVVRNDGLYEPFGILGITKTYTIGNFSKNRG
;
A
#
# COMPACT_ATOMS: atom_id res chain seq x y z
N GLU A 1 7.79 10.79 -3.43
CA GLU A 1 8.95 11.33 -2.70
C GLU A 1 10.15 11.40 -3.63
N ASN A 2 10.95 12.46 -3.47
CA ASN A 2 12.12 12.67 -4.31
C ASN A 2 13.25 11.76 -3.83
N ILE A 3 13.71 10.87 -4.69
CA ILE A 3 14.98 10.20 -4.49
C ILE A 3 16.06 11.33 -4.58
N PRO A 4 16.93 11.48 -3.57
CA PRO A 4 17.93 12.55 -3.56
C PRO A 4 19.09 12.23 -4.53
N ALA A 5 18.75 11.85 -5.75
CA ALA A 5 19.70 11.45 -6.77
C ALA A 5 20.21 12.66 -7.54
N THR A 6 21.54 12.76 -7.65
CA THR A 6 22.22 13.77 -8.46
C THR A 6 22.50 13.28 -9.87
N ASP A 7 22.74 12.00 -10.05
CA ASP A 7 22.99 11.36 -11.34
C ASP A 7 22.63 9.88 -11.30
N PHE A 8 22.33 9.30 -12.45
CA PHE A 8 21.97 7.90 -12.60
C PHE A 8 22.90 7.19 -13.59
N LYS A 9 23.34 6.00 -13.26
CA LYS A 9 24.16 5.15 -14.11
C LYS A 9 23.68 3.71 -14.11
N VAL A 10 23.49 3.13 -15.28
CA VAL A 10 23.24 1.69 -15.42
C VAL A 10 24.55 0.96 -15.63
N ARG A 11 24.82 -0.07 -14.83
CA ARG A 11 25.96 -0.97 -14.97
C ARG A 11 25.52 -2.40 -14.68
N GLN A 12 25.84 -3.32 -15.57
CA GLN A 12 25.49 -4.75 -15.42
C GLN A 12 23.98 -4.99 -15.15
N ASN A 13 23.13 -4.25 -15.81
CA ASN A 13 21.66 -4.27 -15.63
C ASN A 13 21.16 -3.75 -14.27
N GLU A 14 22.02 -3.15 -13.45
CA GLU A 14 21.64 -2.51 -12.18
C GLU A 14 21.67 -1.00 -12.31
N LEU A 15 20.71 -0.34 -11.69
CA LEU A 15 20.63 1.13 -11.63
C LEU A 15 21.34 1.63 -10.38
N TYR A 16 22.36 2.45 -10.59
CA TYR A 16 23.08 3.16 -9.53
C TYR A 16 22.75 4.64 -9.59
N PHE A 17 22.81 5.29 -8.44
CA PHE A 17 22.70 6.75 -8.36
C PHE A 17 23.64 7.32 -7.28
N GLY A 18 24.09 8.54 -7.50
CA GLY A 18 24.79 9.34 -6.49
C GLY A 18 23.80 10.16 -5.69
N ASP A 19 23.96 10.23 -4.38
CA ASP A 19 23.19 11.13 -3.53
C ASP A 19 23.89 12.48 -3.30
N ASN A 20 23.19 13.42 -2.68
CA ASN A 20 23.73 14.73 -2.33
C ASN A 20 24.82 14.69 -1.23
N ASN A 21 24.98 13.57 -0.55
CA ASN A 21 25.94 13.35 0.51
C ASN A 21 27.24 12.69 0.00
N GLY A 22 27.30 12.40 -1.30
CA GLY A 22 28.46 11.77 -1.93
C GLY A 22 28.47 10.25 -1.84
N HIS A 23 27.35 9.62 -1.48
CA HIS A 23 27.24 8.17 -1.47
C HIS A 23 26.91 7.64 -2.87
N LEU A 24 27.44 6.46 -3.19
CA LEU A 24 27.01 5.67 -4.33
C LEU A 24 25.94 4.68 -3.86
N CYS A 25 24.73 4.88 -4.32
CA CYS A 25 23.57 4.08 -3.95
C CYS A 25 23.15 3.19 -5.11
N LYS A 26 22.49 2.08 -4.82
CA LYS A 26 21.76 1.29 -5.80
C LYS A 26 20.43 0.83 -5.23
N PHE A 27 19.47 0.62 -6.13
CA PHE A 27 18.23 -0.04 -5.73
C PHE A 27 18.52 -1.51 -5.42
N ASN A 28 18.03 -1.98 -4.28
CA ASN A 28 18.17 -3.37 -3.93
C ASN A 28 17.17 -4.21 -4.74
N THR A 29 17.70 -5.08 -5.60
CA THR A 29 16.93 -5.99 -6.44
C THR A 29 16.98 -7.44 -5.96
N ASP A 30 17.65 -7.71 -4.84
CA ASP A 30 17.71 -9.03 -4.24
C ASP A 30 16.34 -9.40 -3.65
N ILE A 31 15.69 -10.39 -4.26
CA ILE A 31 14.33 -10.82 -3.92
C ILE A 31 14.27 -11.41 -2.51
N ASP A 32 15.33 -12.09 -2.08
CA ASP A 32 15.39 -12.79 -0.80
C ASP A 32 15.79 -11.88 0.38
N ASN A 33 16.04 -10.61 0.10
CA ASN A 33 16.57 -9.68 1.10
C ASN A 33 15.53 -8.62 1.50
N ARG A 34 15.18 -8.58 2.79
CA ARG A 34 14.23 -7.60 3.34
C ARG A 34 14.69 -6.16 3.25
N THR A 35 15.99 -5.90 3.04
CA THR A 35 16.52 -4.53 2.87
C THR A 35 15.89 -3.79 1.70
N LYS A 36 15.34 -4.50 0.72
CA LYS A 36 14.63 -3.90 -0.42
C LYS A 36 13.36 -3.13 -0.05
N TYR A 37 12.85 -3.31 1.17
CA TYR A 37 11.61 -2.70 1.64
C TYR A 37 11.84 -1.58 2.65
N CYS A 38 13.07 -1.08 2.77
CA CYS A 38 13.40 0.06 3.63
C CYS A 38 14.55 0.88 3.03
N ASP A 39 14.63 2.13 3.47
CA ASP A 39 15.81 2.96 3.25
C ASP A 39 16.79 2.78 4.43
N ASP A 40 18.08 3.00 4.17
CA ASP A 40 19.16 2.99 5.16
C ASP A 40 19.23 1.73 6.05
N GLY A 41 18.74 0.61 5.58
CA GLY A 41 18.86 -0.68 6.27
C GLY A 41 20.30 -1.20 6.21
N ILE A 42 20.79 -1.70 7.36
CA ILE A 42 22.12 -2.30 7.47
C ILE A 42 21.98 -3.81 7.44
N LEU A 43 22.61 -4.43 6.45
CA LEU A 43 22.70 -5.88 6.37
C LEU A 43 23.94 -6.34 7.12
N GLU A 44 23.73 -7.02 8.23
CA GLU A 44 24.78 -7.67 8.99
C GLU A 44 24.86 -9.15 8.60
N VAL A 45 26.09 -9.64 8.40
CA VAL A 45 26.35 -11.05 8.13
C VAL A 45 27.22 -11.57 9.27
N ASN A 46 26.71 -12.50 10.06
CA ASN A 46 27.47 -13.09 11.14
C ASN A 46 28.55 -14.09 10.62
N SER A 47 29.38 -14.62 11.54
CA SER A 47 30.42 -15.59 11.20
C SER A 47 29.90 -16.87 10.52
N ASP A 48 28.64 -17.21 10.71
CA ASP A 48 27.99 -18.41 10.18
C ASP A 48 27.30 -18.15 8.85
N GLY A 49 27.47 -16.92 8.30
CA GLY A 49 26.86 -16.49 7.04
C GLY A 49 25.38 -16.15 7.15
N VAL A 50 24.83 -16.13 8.36
CA VAL A 50 23.41 -15.72 8.58
C VAL A 50 23.31 -14.22 8.43
N LYS A 51 22.42 -13.82 7.53
CA LYS A 51 22.13 -12.41 7.25
C LYS A 51 21.03 -11.93 8.21
N SER A 52 21.29 -10.86 8.91
CA SER A 52 20.29 -10.13 9.73
C SER A 52 20.19 -8.70 9.27
N LEU A 53 19.00 -8.14 9.30
CA LEU A 53 18.75 -6.75 8.97
C LEU A 53 18.51 -5.97 10.26
N THR A 54 19.26 -4.90 10.45
CA THR A 54 19.12 -3.98 11.58
C THR A 54 18.84 -2.57 11.11
N GLY A 55 18.10 -1.81 11.90
CA GLY A 55 17.77 -0.43 11.58
C GLY A 55 16.88 -0.29 10.35
N GLY A 56 17.06 0.79 9.62
CA GLY A 56 16.30 1.14 8.43
C GLY A 56 15.15 2.09 8.69
N VAL A 57 14.72 2.77 7.65
CA VAL A 57 13.62 3.72 7.65
C VAL A 57 12.54 3.20 6.72
N ALA A 58 11.29 3.25 7.17
CA ALA A 58 10.15 2.87 6.33
C ALA A 58 10.06 3.77 5.10
N ILE A 59 9.79 3.18 3.95
CA ILE A 59 9.53 3.91 2.71
C ILE A 59 8.01 4.19 2.65
N PRO A 60 7.55 5.40 3.02
CA PRO A 60 6.14 5.70 2.97
C PRO A 60 5.68 5.76 1.52
N CYS A 61 4.67 4.99 1.18
CA CYS A 61 4.08 4.99 -0.13
C CYS A 61 2.57 5.26 -0.08
N GLU A 62 2.09 5.99 -1.07
CA GLU A 62 0.68 6.28 -1.23
C GLU A 62 0.29 6.06 -2.68
N TRP A 63 -0.80 5.38 -2.87
CA TRP A 63 -1.46 5.24 -4.15
C TRP A 63 -2.93 5.67 -4.03
N SER A 64 -3.44 6.37 -5.04
CA SER A 64 -4.83 6.80 -5.04
C SER A 64 -5.47 6.67 -6.41
N THR A 65 -6.76 6.33 -6.41
CA THR A 65 -7.56 6.41 -7.62
C THR A 65 -7.79 7.87 -7.99
N PRO A 66 -8.14 8.18 -9.25
CA PRO A 66 -8.77 9.45 -9.57
C PRO A 66 -10.03 9.66 -8.73
N LEU A 67 -10.48 10.91 -8.63
CA LEU A 67 -11.77 11.26 -8.04
C LEU A 67 -12.88 10.85 -9.03
N ASP A 68 -13.39 9.66 -8.86
CA ASP A 68 -14.26 8.96 -9.80
C ASP A 68 -15.74 9.21 -9.50
N ASP A 69 -16.53 9.54 -10.52
CA ASP A 69 -17.96 9.74 -10.44
C ASP A 69 -18.79 8.53 -10.89
N ASP A 70 -18.13 7.39 -11.12
CA ASP A 70 -18.75 6.13 -11.57
C ASP A 70 -19.62 6.31 -12.84
N GLY A 71 -19.26 7.27 -13.71
CA GLY A 71 -19.95 7.63 -14.93
C GLY A 71 -21.34 8.29 -14.73
N ARG A 72 -21.65 8.72 -13.51
CA ARG A 72 -22.95 9.31 -13.14
C ARG A 72 -22.80 10.52 -12.23
N PRO A 73 -22.23 11.64 -12.73
CA PRO A 73 -21.91 12.81 -11.91
C PRO A 73 -23.14 13.52 -11.34
N GLN A 74 -24.32 13.33 -11.94
CA GLN A 74 -25.55 14.02 -11.53
C GLN A 74 -26.22 13.35 -10.32
N TYR A 75 -25.84 12.12 -9.96
CA TYR A 75 -26.52 11.38 -8.91
C TYR A 75 -25.69 11.30 -7.64
N PHE A 76 -26.37 11.41 -6.51
CA PHE A 76 -25.78 10.99 -5.25
C PHE A 76 -25.71 9.47 -5.19
N LYS A 77 -24.61 8.96 -4.68
CA LYS A 77 -24.36 7.53 -4.52
C LYS A 77 -24.08 7.20 -3.06
N THR A 78 -24.24 5.95 -2.74
CA THR A 78 -23.89 5.41 -1.43
C THR A 78 -23.03 4.18 -1.64
N LEU A 79 -21.78 4.22 -1.22
CA LEU A 79 -20.90 3.06 -1.22
C LEU A 79 -21.38 2.07 -0.15
N ASN A 80 -21.57 0.84 -0.55
CA ASN A 80 -21.98 -0.23 0.36
C ASN A 80 -20.75 -0.95 0.89
N LYS A 81 -20.70 -1.20 2.21
CA LYS A 81 -19.62 -1.98 2.81
C LYS A 81 -19.63 -3.44 2.35
N LYS A 82 -20.81 -4.00 2.08
CA LYS A 82 -20.95 -5.34 1.52
C LYS A 82 -20.69 -5.28 0.02
N GLY A 83 -19.75 -6.08 -0.46
CA GLY A 83 -19.36 -6.13 -1.87
C GLY A 83 -18.41 -5.05 -2.34
N SER A 84 -17.99 -4.12 -1.48
CA SER A 84 -16.86 -3.24 -1.75
C SER A 84 -15.63 -3.78 -1.04
N LEU A 85 -14.56 -4.01 -1.79
CA LEU A 85 -13.37 -4.67 -1.28
C LEU A 85 -12.09 -4.15 -1.96
N LEU A 86 -10.99 -4.37 -1.28
CA LEU A 86 -9.63 -4.23 -1.79
C LEU A 86 -9.00 -5.62 -1.88
N THR A 87 -8.47 -5.96 -3.05
CA THR A 87 -7.71 -7.18 -3.27
C THR A 87 -6.23 -6.87 -3.14
N ILE A 88 -5.60 -7.45 -2.14
CA ILE A 88 -4.21 -7.21 -1.76
C ILE A 88 -3.39 -8.46 -2.05
N LEU A 89 -2.18 -8.28 -2.59
CA LEU A 89 -1.20 -9.34 -2.70
C LEU A 89 -0.54 -9.54 -1.33
N PRO A 90 -0.59 -10.76 -0.77
CA PRO A 90 0.00 -11.02 0.52
C PRO A 90 1.54 -11.13 0.43
N TYR A 91 2.19 -10.75 1.53
CA TYR A 91 3.61 -10.92 1.77
C TYR A 91 3.81 -11.42 3.20
N GLU A 92 5.05 -11.73 3.60
CA GLU A 92 5.37 -12.14 4.97
C GLU A 92 4.81 -11.16 6.01
N ARG A 93 4.95 -9.86 5.73
CA ARG A 93 4.27 -8.77 6.42
C ARG A 93 3.75 -7.79 5.39
N THR A 94 2.48 -7.48 5.47
CA THR A 94 1.89 -6.45 4.61
C THR A 94 0.70 -5.80 5.28
N SER A 95 0.66 -4.49 5.21
CA SER A 95 -0.47 -3.70 5.70
C SER A 95 -0.86 -2.64 4.69
N ALA A 96 -2.14 -2.31 4.62
CA ALA A 96 -2.65 -1.24 3.80
C ALA A 96 -3.58 -0.34 4.62
N LYS A 97 -3.18 0.89 4.82
CA LYS A 97 -4.03 1.93 5.43
C LYS A 97 -4.93 2.50 4.35
N VAL A 98 -6.23 2.27 4.46
CA VAL A 98 -7.19 2.66 3.43
C VAL A 98 -8.06 3.80 3.90
N ALA A 99 -8.16 4.82 3.05
CA ALA A 99 -9.06 5.96 3.25
C ALA A 99 -9.90 6.20 2.01
N LEU A 100 -11.09 6.76 2.21
CA LEU A 100 -11.98 7.22 1.16
C LEU A 100 -12.10 8.73 1.24
N VAL A 101 -11.90 9.41 0.11
CA VAL A 101 -12.08 10.87 -0.01
C VAL A 101 -13.35 11.11 -0.80
N LYS A 102 -14.32 11.67 -0.12
CA LYS A 102 -15.64 12.00 -0.68
C LYS A 102 -15.62 13.41 -1.23
N ASP A 103 -16.03 13.57 -2.49
CA ASP A 103 -16.24 14.86 -3.17
C ASP A 103 -15.00 15.77 -3.17
N GLY A 104 -13.80 15.21 -2.91
CA GLY A 104 -12.53 15.92 -2.86
C GLY A 104 -12.11 16.45 -1.48
N ASP A 105 -13.04 16.59 -0.54
CA ASP A 105 -12.78 17.29 0.72
C ASP A 105 -12.88 16.40 1.97
N ILE A 106 -13.84 15.46 1.98
CA ILE A 106 -14.16 14.70 3.19
C ILE A 106 -13.44 13.36 3.18
N ARG A 107 -12.38 13.25 3.97
CA ARG A 107 -11.62 12.03 4.17
C ARG A 107 -12.24 11.16 5.27
N SER A 108 -12.40 9.89 4.98
CA SER A 108 -12.89 8.87 5.92
C SER A 108 -11.91 7.70 5.96
N GLU A 109 -11.26 7.49 7.09
CA GLU A 109 -10.40 6.32 7.29
C GLU A 109 -11.24 5.05 7.41
N LEU A 110 -10.89 4.02 6.67
CA LEU A 110 -11.50 2.69 6.76
C LEU A 110 -10.79 1.80 7.78
N GLY A 111 -9.52 2.06 8.02
CA GLY A 111 -8.67 1.29 8.91
C GLY A 111 -7.47 0.67 8.20
N ILE A 112 -6.83 -0.26 8.88
CA ILE A 112 -5.68 -1.01 8.36
C ILE A 112 -6.17 -2.39 7.94
N PHE A 113 -5.78 -2.80 6.75
CA PHE A 113 -6.03 -4.11 6.16
C PHE A 113 -4.71 -4.88 6.17
N TYR A 114 -4.75 -6.10 6.65
CA TYR A 114 -3.58 -6.96 6.76
C TYR A 114 -3.73 -8.14 5.80
N ALA A 115 -2.67 -8.48 5.11
CA ALA A 115 -2.60 -9.64 4.22
C ALA A 115 -1.28 -10.39 4.45
N ASP A 116 -1.03 -10.77 5.69
CA ASP A 116 0.21 -11.44 6.08
C ASP A 116 0.20 -12.92 5.68
N ILE A 117 1.37 -13.43 5.30
CA ILE A 117 1.62 -14.85 5.12
C ILE A 117 2.39 -15.35 6.35
N GLN A 118 1.89 -16.42 6.96
CA GLN A 118 2.59 -17.07 8.06
C GLN A 118 3.82 -17.81 7.55
N THR A 119 5.00 -17.41 8.02
CA THR A 119 6.23 -18.19 7.87
C THR A 119 6.72 -18.61 9.24
N TRP A 120 7.34 -19.80 9.34
CA TRP A 120 7.86 -20.30 10.62
C TRP A 120 9.01 -19.48 11.18
N GLU A 121 9.66 -18.69 10.32
CA GLU A 121 10.76 -17.81 10.69
C GLU A 121 10.29 -16.50 11.32
N LEU A 122 9.00 -16.15 11.15
CA LEU A 122 8.41 -14.90 11.60
C LEU A 122 7.07 -15.14 12.29
N ILE A 123 7.11 -15.82 13.41
CA ILE A 123 5.92 -15.96 14.25
C ILE A 123 5.75 -14.69 15.07
N ASP A 124 4.75 -13.90 14.71
CA ASP A 124 4.31 -12.73 15.47
C ASP A 124 2.92 -13.02 16.07
N PHE A 125 2.85 -13.20 17.38
CA PHE A 125 1.59 -13.54 18.03
C PHE A 125 0.58 -12.38 18.05
N GLU A 126 1.02 -11.14 17.82
CA GLU A 126 0.12 -9.98 17.71
C GLU A 126 -0.58 -9.93 16.35
N ARG A 127 0.05 -10.50 15.32
CA ARG A 127 -0.44 -10.55 13.95
C ARG A 127 -0.49 -11.97 13.40
N PHE A 128 -0.84 -12.92 14.26
CA PHE A 128 -0.86 -14.33 13.87
C PHE A 128 -1.94 -14.62 12.84
N THR A 129 -1.58 -15.33 11.78
CA THR A 129 -2.48 -15.84 10.75
C THR A 129 -2.13 -17.27 10.42
N PHE A 130 -3.12 -18.10 10.10
CA PHE A 130 -2.90 -19.44 9.56
C PHE A 130 -2.75 -19.44 8.03
N ASN A 131 -2.69 -18.26 7.41
CA ASN A 131 -2.56 -18.16 5.99
C ASN A 131 -1.11 -18.47 5.56
N SER A 132 -0.93 -19.59 4.89
CA SER A 132 0.35 -19.99 4.29
C SER A 132 0.33 -19.87 2.76
N ASN A 133 -0.71 -19.26 2.20
CA ASN A 133 -0.93 -19.17 0.77
C ASN A 133 -0.60 -17.76 0.27
N ASP A 134 0.12 -17.66 -0.83
CA ASP A 134 0.47 -16.43 -1.55
C ASP A 134 -0.65 -15.92 -2.48
N THR A 135 -1.83 -16.54 -2.43
CA THR A 135 -2.98 -16.07 -3.22
C THR A 135 -3.49 -14.74 -2.72
N ALA A 136 -3.94 -13.91 -3.66
CA ALA A 136 -4.54 -12.61 -3.36
C ALA A 136 -5.66 -12.71 -2.34
N GLN A 137 -5.68 -11.76 -1.40
CA GLN A 137 -6.66 -11.69 -0.32
C GLN A 137 -7.62 -10.52 -0.53
N ASP A 138 -8.89 -10.79 -0.32
CA ASP A 138 -9.94 -9.77 -0.39
C ASP A 138 -10.31 -9.29 1.01
N ASP A 139 -10.14 -8.01 1.27
CA ASP A 139 -10.62 -7.38 2.51
C ASP A 139 -11.74 -6.38 2.23
N PHE A 140 -12.86 -6.55 2.93
CA PHE A 140 -14.06 -5.76 2.72
C PHE A 140 -14.00 -4.41 3.41
N PHE A 141 -14.54 -3.40 2.76
CA PHE A 141 -14.66 -2.07 3.35
C PHE A 141 -15.55 -2.10 4.59
N ARG A 142 -15.04 -1.51 5.69
CA ARG A 142 -15.69 -1.57 6.99
C ARG A 142 -16.75 -0.48 7.20
N LYS A 143 -16.75 0.55 6.34
CA LYS A 143 -17.64 1.70 6.41
C LYS A 143 -18.53 1.84 5.18
N LYS A 144 -19.72 2.37 5.41
CA LYS A 144 -20.65 2.81 4.37
C LYS A 144 -20.50 4.32 4.17
N ILE A 145 -20.27 4.78 2.94
CA ILE A 145 -20.16 6.20 2.61
C ILE A 145 -21.44 6.66 1.92
N LYS A 146 -22.13 7.58 2.58
CA LYS A 146 -23.44 8.06 2.10
C LYS A 146 -23.33 9.36 1.33
N LYS A 147 -24.18 9.53 0.31
CA LYS A 147 -24.42 10.79 -0.41
C LYS A 147 -23.13 11.41 -0.97
N TYR A 148 -22.33 10.64 -1.71
CA TYR A 148 -21.21 11.18 -2.48
C TYR A 148 -21.57 11.33 -3.96
N LYS A 149 -20.97 12.28 -4.65
CA LYS A 149 -21.00 12.40 -6.11
C LYS A 149 -19.75 11.78 -6.72
N ARG A 150 -18.59 12.04 -6.13
CA ARG A 150 -17.30 11.51 -6.52
C ARG A 150 -16.61 10.86 -5.35
N LEU A 151 -15.87 9.81 -5.61
CA LEU A 151 -15.16 9.07 -4.57
C LEU A 151 -13.76 8.74 -5.06
N GLN A 152 -12.78 9.02 -4.22
CA GLN A 152 -11.39 8.60 -4.40
C GLN A 152 -11.04 7.61 -3.31
N ILE A 153 -10.30 6.58 -3.67
CA ILE A 153 -9.74 5.60 -2.74
C ILE A 153 -8.25 5.88 -2.62
N VAL A 154 -7.79 6.02 -1.40
CA VAL A 154 -6.38 6.25 -1.07
C VAL A 154 -5.89 5.08 -0.26
N VAL A 155 -4.80 4.47 -0.70
CA VAL A 155 -4.13 3.37 -0.01
C VAL A 155 -2.71 3.80 0.33
N ARG A 156 -2.31 3.61 1.58
CA ARG A 156 -0.99 3.96 2.10
C ARG A 156 -0.35 2.77 2.79
N ASN A 157 0.95 2.69 2.68
CA ASN A 157 1.78 1.87 3.54
C ASN A 157 2.96 2.71 4.03
N ASP A 158 3.27 2.60 5.30
CA ASP A 158 4.39 3.24 5.98
C ASP A 158 5.06 2.27 6.97
N GLY A 159 4.78 0.98 6.84
CA GLY A 159 5.38 -0.07 7.65
C GLY A 159 6.83 -0.32 7.26
N LEU A 160 7.70 -0.51 8.26
CA LEU A 160 9.07 -0.92 8.04
C LEU A 160 9.11 -2.38 7.58
N TYR A 161 9.83 -2.66 6.49
CA TYR A 161 9.92 -3.97 5.84
C TYR A 161 8.58 -4.53 5.36
N GLU A 162 7.60 -3.68 5.16
CA GLU A 162 6.27 -4.09 4.71
C GLU A 162 6.04 -3.68 3.24
N PRO A 163 6.29 -4.56 2.27
CA PRO A 163 5.83 -4.33 0.91
C PRO A 163 4.32 -4.43 0.84
N PHE A 164 3.70 -3.80 -0.16
CA PHE A 164 2.32 -4.07 -0.47
C PHE A 164 2.05 -4.03 -1.97
N GLY A 165 1.07 -4.82 -2.39
CA GLY A 165 0.61 -4.84 -3.77
C GLY A 165 -0.91 -4.80 -3.83
N ILE A 166 -1.46 -3.92 -4.65
CA ILE A 166 -2.89 -3.84 -4.92
C ILE A 166 -3.16 -4.51 -6.26
N LEU A 167 -3.99 -5.56 -6.26
CA LEU A 167 -4.40 -6.26 -7.47
C LEU A 167 -5.72 -5.76 -8.01
N GLY A 168 -6.61 -5.29 -7.12
CA GLY A 168 -7.92 -4.82 -7.55
C GLY A 168 -8.69 -4.07 -6.48
N ILE A 169 -9.64 -3.28 -6.94
CA ILE A 169 -10.62 -2.60 -6.09
C ILE A 169 -12.00 -2.82 -6.69
N THR A 170 -12.90 -3.33 -5.88
CA THR A 170 -14.30 -3.47 -6.25
C THR A 170 -15.14 -2.46 -5.47
N LYS A 171 -15.94 -1.67 -6.17
CA LYS A 171 -16.91 -0.74 -5.58
C LYS A 171 -18.33 -1.23 -5.84
N THR A 172 -19.10 -1.45 -4.79
CA THR A 172 -20.53 -1.70 -4.87
C THR A 172 -21.28 -0.52 -4.30
N TYR A 173 -22.11 0.12 -5.10
CA TYR A 173 -22.81 1.32 -4.68
C TYR A 173 -24.30 1.31 -5.10
N THR A 174 -25.10 2.06 -4.36
CA THR A 174 -26.49 2.31 -4.66
C THR A 174 -26.65 3.74 -5.16
N ILE A 175 -27.36 3.91 -6.26
CA ILE A 175 -27.70 5.22 -6.83
C ILE A 175 -28.85 5.81 -6.03
N GLY A 176 -28.69 7.02 -5.58
CA GLY A 176 -29.71 7.79 -4.87
C GLY A 176 -30.37 8.85 -5.76
N ASN A 177 -30.86 9.89 -5.12
CA ASN A 177 -31.60 10.95 -5.81
C ASN A 177 -30.68 11.81 -6.69
N PHE A 178 -31.29 12.43 -7.69
CA PHE A 178 -30.65 13.44 -8.53
C PHE A 178 -30.18 14.63 -7.70
N SER A 179 -28.97 15.06 -7.94
CA SER A 179 -28.41 16.24 -7.31
C SER A 179 -29.00 17.48 -7.99
N LYS A 180 -30.01 18.08 -7.38
CA LYS A 180 -30.51 19.39 -7.85
C LYS A 180 -29.39 20.42 -7.67
N ASN A 181 -28.92 21.01 -8.77
CA ASN A 181 -28.17 22.25 -8.67
C ASN A 181 -29.12 23.30 -8.06
N ARG A 182 -28.86 23.74 -6.86
CA ARG A 182 -29.44 24.99 -6.39
C ARG A 182 -28.60 26.09 -7.08
N GLY A 183 -29.17 26.64 -8.14
CA GLY A 183 -28.72 27.89 -8.70
C GLY A 183 -28.86 29.01 -7.67
#